data_0adc5ec8f14b0e40b951761204e1a76f
#
_entry.id   0adc5ec8f14b0e40b951761204e1a76f
#
_cell.length_a   1.000
_cell.length_b   1.000
_cell.length_c   1.000
_cell.angle_alpha   90.00
_cell.angle_beta   90.00
_cell.angle_gamma   90.00
#
_symmetry.space_group_name_H-M   'P 1'
#
loop_
_entity.id
_entity.type
_entity.pdbx_description
1 polymer ?
#
loop_
_entity_poly.entity_id
_entity_poly.type
_entity_poly.pdbx_seq_one_letter_code
_entity_poly.pdbx_strand_id
1 'polypeptide(L)'
;MCPRADKLDRWFRILQIILFCMPFVYLAYLRIGTGGASLDDPGVLSGNPAMAVALLAAMLQPYVGWLLMLSQRRLADGRTAYAVLNLTLLLIAELMTMSSIGVVGLGLILFKTIRTCGMGPSAAWRAANKKQLFAECGGSVLMCLLAGLCLFATMRLGGLPL
;
A
#
# COMPACT_ATOMS: atom_id res chain seq x y z
N MET A 1 -2.08 -7.12 25.58
CA MET A 1 -2.65 -8.09 24.61
C MET A 1 -4.00 -7.56 24.15
N CYS A 2 -4.17 -7.33 22.81
CA CYS A 2 -5.46 -6.87 22.27
C CYS A 2 -6.46 -8.04 22.26
N PRO A 3 -7.56 -7.98 23.00
CA PRO A 3 -8.47 -9.13 23.21
C PRO A 3 -9.36 -9.49 22.01
N ARG A 4 -9.12 -8.96 20.82
CA ARG A 4 -9.92 -9.19 19.61
C ARG A 4 -9.07 -9.49 18.37
N ALA A 5 -7.95 -10.18 18.56
CA ALA A 5 -6.98 -10.50 17.50
C ALA A 5 -7.60 -11.28 16.32
N ASP A 6 -8.43 -12.29 16.56
CA ASP A 6 -8.93 -13.21 15.54
C ASP A 6 -9.75 -12.55 14.41
N LYS A 7 -10.61 -11.57 14.79
CA LYS A 7 -11.41 -10.86 13.77
C LYS A 7 -10.56 -9.89 12.96
N LEU A 8 -9.56 -9.28 13.60
CA LEU A 8 -8.63 -8.36 12.95
C LEU A 8 -7.73 -9.11 11.98
N ASP A 9 -7.21 -10.26 12.38
CA ASP A 9 -6.37 -11.17 11.58
C ASP A 9 -7.03 -11.58 10.26
N ARG A 10 -8.33 -11.87 10.29
CA ARG A 10 -9.08 -12.21 9.09
C ARG A 10 -9.11 -11.05 8.09
N TRP A 11 -9.30 -9.81 8.55
CA TRP A 11 -9.29 -8.63 7.69
C TRP A 11 -7.91 -8.35 7.09
N PHE A 12 -6.84 -8.50 7.86
CA PHE A 12 -5.48 -8.41 7.38
C PHE A 12 -5.22 -9.42 6.26
N ARG A 13 -5.60 -10.68 6.46
CA ARG A 13 -5.41 -11.76 5.49
C ARG A 13 -6.20 -11.54 4.20
N ILE A 14 -7.45 -11.11 4.29
CA ILE A 14 -8.27 -10.81 3.11
C ILE A 14 -7.63 -9.69 2.30
N LEU A 15 -7.25 -8.59 2.94
CA LEU A 15 -6.63 -7.46 2.24
C LEU A 15 -5.28 -7.86 1.61
N GLN A 16 -4.46 -8.66 2.29
CA GLN A 16 -3.22 -9.19 1.74
C GLN A 16 -3.46 -9.96 0.44
N ILE A 17 -4.43 -10.89 0.44
CA ILE A 17 -4.75 -11.68 -0.75
C ILE A 17 -5.19 -10.77 -1.90
N ILE A 18 -6.05 -9.80 -1.62
CA ILE A 18 -6.51 -8.84 -2.63
C ILE A 18 -5.33 -8.08 -3.23
N LEU A 19 -4.43 -7.54 -2.39
CA LEU A 19 -3.25 -6.79 -2.85
C LEU A 19 -2.29 -7.66 -3.68
N PHE A 20 -2.09 -8.94 -3.31
CA PHE A 20 -1.28 -9.87 -4.09
C PHE A 20 -1.91 -10.23 -5.44
N CYS A 21 -3.24 -10.26 -5.54
CA CYS A 21 -3.95 -10.54 -6.79
C CYS A 21 -4.00 -9.33 -7.74
N MET A 22 -3.86 -8.10 -7.22
CA MET A 22 -3.98 -6.86 -8.01
C MET A 22 -3.11 -6.81 -9.27
N PRO A 23 -1.80 -7.14 -9.26
CA PRO A 23 -0.99 -7.09 -10.47
C PRO A 23 -1.50 -8.06 -11.54
N PHE A 24 -2.00 -9.23 -11.16
CA PHE A 24 -2.55 -10.20 -12.11
C PHE A 24 -3.84 -9.71 -12.74
N VAL A 25 -4.72 -9.11 -11.94
CA VAL A 25 -5.96 -8.48 -12.43
C VAL A 25 -5.64 -7.34 -13.40
N TYR A 26 -4.65 -6.53 -13.07
CA TYR A 26 -4.24 -5.42 -13.93
C TYR A 26 -3.62 -5.91 -15.25
N LEU A 27 -2.78 -6.94 -15.21
CA LEU A 27 -2.22 -7.57 -16.40
C LEU A 27 -3.31 -8.18 -17.29
N ALA A 28 -4.30 -8.84 -16.69
CA ALA A 28 -5.45 -9.37 -17.43
C ALA A 28 -6.27 -8.24 -18.07
N TYR A 29 -6.50 -7.15 -17.36
CA TYR A 29 -7.17 -5.97 -17.87
C TYR A 29 -6.42 -5.35 -19.06
N LEU A 30 -5.08 -5.23 -18.97
CA LEU A 30 -4.24 -4.75 -20.06
C LEU A 30 -4.36 -5.64 -21.31
N ARG A 31 -4.32 -6.96 -21.16
CA ARG A 31 -4.46 -7.90 -22.28
C ARG A 31 -5.80 -7.76 -23.01
N ILE A 32 -6.87 -7.55 -22.25
CA ILE A 32 -8.20 -7.35 -22.83
C ILE A 32 -8.26 -6.00 -23.55
N GLY A 33 -7.73 -4.94 -22.92
CA GLY A 33 -7.76 -3.57 -23.45
C GLY A 33 -6.89 -3.36 -24.70
N THR A 34 -5.82 -4.14 -24.85
CA THR A 34 -4.92 -4.11 -26.02
C THR A 34 -5.34 -5.05 -27.16
N GLY A 35 -6.53 -5.68 -27.07
CA GLY A 35 -7.01 -6.59 -28.10
C GLY A 35 -6.15 -7.85 -28.30
N GLY A 36 -5.41 -8.28 -27.24
CA GLY A 36 -4.54 -9.44 -27.29
C GLY A 36 -3.14 -9.17 -27.84
N ALA A 37 -2.75 -7.92 -28.08
CA ALA A 37 -1.37 -7.58 -28.40
C ALA A 37 -0.43 -8.05 -27.30
N SER A 38 0.71 -8.62 -27.65
CA SER A 38 1.68 -9.09 -26.68
C SER A 38 2.26 -7.91 -25.89
N LEU A 39 2.30 -8.04 -24.56
CA LEU A 39 2.94 -7.04 -23.66
C LEU A 39 4.44 -6.91 -23.93
N ASP A 40 5.03 -7.84 -24.71
CA ASP A 40 6.42 -7.82 -25.15
C ASP A 40 6.65 -6.83 -26.31
N ASP A 41 5.58 -6.28 -26.89
CA ASP A 41 5.73 -5.24 -27.92
C ASP A 41 6.03 -3.90 -27.23
N PRO A 42 7.28 -3.40 -27.36
CA PRO A 42 7.67 -2.13 -26.74
C PRO A 42 6.81 -0.94 -27.19
N GLY A 43 6.13 -1.06 -28.33
CA GLY A 43 5.20 -0.06 -28.84
C GLY A 43 3.95 0.14 -27.99
N VAL A 44 3.49 -0.89 -27.29
CA VAL A 44 2.27 -0.82 -26.46
C VAL A 44 2.48 0.01 -25.20
N LEU A 45 3.62 -0.15 -24.52
CA LEU A 45 3.94 0.63 -23.32
C LEU A 45 4.50 2.02 -23.65
N SER A 46 5.31 2.14 -24.73
CA SER A 46 5.87 3.44 -25.13
C SER A 46 4.84 4.37 -25.73
N GLY A 47 3.80 3.81 -26.36
CA GLY A 47 2.69 4.59 -26.92
C GLY A 47 1.74 5.19 -25.87
N ASN A 48 1.74 4.65 -24.63
CA ASN A 48 0.89 5.17 -23.56
C ASN A 48 1.62 5.17 -22.19
N PRO A 49 2.36 6.24 -21.90
CA PRO A 49 3.17 6.33 -20.68
C PRO A 49 2.32 6.28 -19.39
N ALA A 50 1.05 6.70 -19.42
CA ALA A 50 0.15 6.57 -18.29
C ALA A 50 -0.11 5.09 -17.95
N MET A 51 -0.19 4.22 -18.95
CA MET A 51 -0.35 2.78 -18.79
C MET A 51 0.88 2.14 -18.12
N ALA A 52 2.08 2.61 -18.48
CA ALA A 52 3.32 2.15 -17.86
C ALA A 52 3.40 2.53 -16.37
N VAL A 53 2.99 3.76 -16.00
CA VAL A 53 2.95 4.20 -14.60
C VAL A 53 1.90 3.41 -13.80
N ALA A 54 0.73 3.15 -14.38
CA ALA A 54 -0.30 2.36 -13.73
C ALA A 54 0.13 0.89 -13.54
N LEU A 55 0.87 0.30 -14.49
CA LEU A 55 1.48 -1.02 -14.34
C LEU A 55 2.51 -1.03 -13.19
N LEU A 56 3.36 -0.01 -13.12
CA LEU A 56 4.32 0.13 -12.03
C LEU A 56 3.61 0.20 -10.67
N ALA A 57 2.57 1.02 -10.57
CA ALA A 57 1.76 1.14 -9.35
C ALA A 57 1.12 -0.21 -8.97
N ALA A 58 0.60 -0.97 -9.94
CA ALA A 58 0.06 -2.31 -9.70
C ALA A 58 1.13 -3.31 -9.23
N MET A 59 2.36 -3.21 -9.75
CA MET A 59 3.48 -4.06 -9.32
C MET A 59 3.99 -3.73 -7.91
N LEU A 60 3.71 -2.54 -7.38
CA LEU A 60 4.02 -2.17 -6.01
C LEU A 60 3.03 -2.78 -4.98
N GLN A 61 1.84 -3.18 -5.40
CA GLN A 61 0.80 -3.71 -4.50
C GLN A 61 1.22 -4.97 -3.70
N PRO A 62 1.93 -5.97 -4.27
CA PRO A 62 2.43 -7.10 -3.49
C PRO A 62 3.38 -6.69 -2.37
N TYR A 63 4.19 -5.63 -2.60
CA TYR A 63 5.07 -5.10 -1.57
C TYR A 63 4.30 -4.45 -0.42
N VAL A 64 3.22 -3.72 -0.71
CA VAL A 64 2.27 -3.23 0.30
C VAL A 64 1.66 -4.39 1.08
N GLY A 65 1.25 -5.45 0.40
CA GLY A 65 0.73 -6.66 1.02
C GLY A 65 1.74 -7.33 1.97
N TRP A 66 3.02 -7.35 1.61
CA TRP A 66 4.10 -7.86 2.47
C TRP A 66 4.33 -6.97 3.69
N LEU A 67 4.35 -5.63 3.53
CA LEU A 67 4.47 -4.70 4.65
C LEU A 67 3.25 -4.77 5.60
N LEU A 68 2.07 -5.05 5.05
CA LEU A 68 0.86 -5.29 5.82
C LEU A 68 0.99 -6.55 6.69
N MET A 69 1.57 -7.64 6.14
CA MET A 69 1.86 -8.86 6.89
C MET A 69 2.85 -8.59 8.03
N LEU A 70 3.87 -7.78 7.79
CA LEU A 70 4.84 -7.38 8.80
C LEU A 70 4.18 -6.56 9.93
N SER A 71 3.25 -5.66 9.58
CA SER A 71 2.47 -4.88 10.55
C SER A 71 1.57 -5.78 11.41
N GLN A 72 0.97 -6.81 10.83
CA GLN A 72 0.18 -7.81 11.54
C GLN A 72 1.02 -8.56 12.57
N ARG A 73 2.22 -9.03 12.18
CA ARG A 73 3.16 -9.72 13.10
C ARG A 73 3.55 -8.81 14.26
N ARG A 74 3.89 -7.55 14.01
CA ARG A 74 4.23 -6.57 15.05
C ARG A 74 3.09 -6.31 16.03
N LEU A 75 1.86 -6.31 15.51
CA LEU A 75 0.66 -6.17 16.34
C LEU A 75 0.48 -7.37 17.27
N ALA A 76 0.76 -8.59 16.77
CA ALA A 76 0.76 -9.82 17.57
C ALA A 76 1.85 -9.81 18.65
N ASP A 77 3.03 -9.27 18.35
CA ASP A 77 4.16 -9.10 19.29
C ASP A 77 3.94 -7.98 20.33
N GLY A 78 2.78 -7.34 20.33
CA GLY A 78 2.46 -6.24 21.26
C GLY A 78 3.09 -4.89 20.91
N ARG A 79 3.78 -4.77 19.78
CA ARG A 79 4.40 -3.53 19.28
C ARG A 79 3.39 -2.64 18.53
N THR A 80 2.30 -2.31 19.19
CA THR A 80 1.15 -1.61 18.61
C THR A 80 1.52 -0.25 18.00
N ALA A 81 2.42 0.50 18.66
CA ALA A 81 2.84 1.82 18.17
C ALA A 81 3.46 1.74 16.76
N TYR A 82 4.39 0.81 16.54
CA TYR A 82 5.03 0.62 15.24
C TYR A 82 4.06 0.09 14.18
N ALA A 83 3.16 -0.81 14.56
CA ALA A 83 2.14 -1.33 13.64
C ALA A 83 1.20 -0.21 13.16
N VAL A 84 0.71 0.66 14.06
CA VAL A 84 -0.17 1.79 13.73
C VAL A 84 0.56 2.81 12.84
N LEU A 85 1.82 3.12 13.14
CA LEU A 85 2.62 4.04 12.30
C LEU A 85 2.86 3.48 10.91
N ASN A 86 3.22 2.20 10.82
CA ASN A 86 3.44 1.52 9.54
C ASN A 86 2.16 1.52 8.68
N LEU A 87 1.00 1.19 9.27
CA LEU A 87 -0.30 1.23 8.59
C LEU A 87 -0.65 2.65 8.14
N THR A 88 -0.32 3.68 8.93
CA THR A 88 -0.57 5.08 8.56
C THR A 88 0.30 5.48 7.36
N LEU A 89 1.58 5.12 7.34
CA LEU A 89 2.48 5.39 6.22
C LEU A 89 2.01 4.65 4.95
N LEU A 90 1.60 3.38 5.07
CA LEU A 90 1.04 2.63 3.94
C LEU A 90 -0.22 3.26 3.39
N LEU A 91 -1.12 3.77 4.26
CA LEU A 91 -2.32 4.47 3.83
C LEU A 91 -1.98 5.75 3.05
N ILE A 92 -0.97 6.51 3.48
CA ILE A 92 -0.48 7.68 2.75
C ILE A 92 0.08 7.28 1.39
N ALA A 93 0.86 6.20 1.31
CA ALA A 93 1.41 5.70 0.05
C ALA A 93 0.29 5.30 -0.92
N GLU A 94 -0.76 4.59 -0.45
CA GLU A 94 -1.90 4.21 -1.27
C GLU A 94 -2.74 5.40 -1.74
N LEU A 95 -2.85 6.45 -0.92
CA LEU A 95 -3.47 7.71 -1.35
C LEU A 95 -2.68 8.36 -2.49
N MET A 96 -1.34 8.32 -2.45
CA MET A 96 -0.48 8.85 -3.51
C MET A 96 -0.56 8.04 -4.81
N THR A 97 -0.75 6.74 -4.73
CA THR A 97 -0.95 5.87 -5.91
C THR A 97 -2.38 5.89 -6.44
N MET A 98 -3.30 6.65 -5.81
CA MET A 98 -4.74 6.71 -6.12
C MET A 98 -5.43 5.33 -6.16
N SER A 99 -4.90 4.36 -5.43
CA SER A 99 -5.44 3.01 -5.35
C SER A 99 -6.66 2.96 -4.41
N SER A 100 -7.86 3.10 -4.96
CA SER A 100 -9.10 3.14 -4.19
C SER A 100 -9.29 1.91 -3.30
N ILE A 101 -8.93 0.72 -3.79
CA ILE A 101 -9.05 -0.55 -3.05
C ILE A 101 -8.07 -0.57 -1.87
N GLY A 102 -6.81 -0.17 -2.09
CA GLY A 102 -5.80 -0.09 -1.06
C GLY A 102 -6.17 0.91 0.04
N VAL A 103 -6.61 2.11 -0.36
CA VAL A 103 -7.03 3.17 0.57
C VAL A 103 -8.19 2.74 1.46
N VAL A 104 -9.26 2.18 0.87
CA VAL A 104 -10.43 1.73 1.64
C VAL A 104 -10.05 0.55 2.56
N GLY A 105 -9.31 -0.43 2.04
CA GLY A 105 -8.90 -1.60 2.81
C GLY A 105 -7.99 -1.26 3.99
N LEU A 106 -6.92 -0.46 3.74
CA LEU A 106 -6.00 -0.01 4.79
C LEU A 106 -6.67 0.94 5.78
N GLY A 107 -7.54 1.84 5.29
CA GLY A 107 -8.31 2.75 6.14
C GLY A 107 -9.20 2.00 7.13
N LEU A 108 -9.92 0.96 6.66
CA LEU A 108 -10.75 0.11 7.51
C LEU A 108 -9.91 -0.65 8.55
N ILE A 109 -8.76 -1.22 8.14
CA ILE A 109 -7.86 -1.93 9.06
C ILE A 109 -7.28 -0.96 10.09
N LEU A 110 -6.80 0.20 9.67
CA LEU A 110 -6.24 1.22 10.57
C LEU A 110 -7.29 1.69 11.57
N PHE A 111 -8.50 2.05 11.11
CA PHE A 111 -9.61 2.47 11.98
C PHE A 111 -9.95 1.39 13.02
N LYS A 112 -10.04 0.13 12.56
CA LYS A 112 -10.34 -1.00 13.43
C LYS A 112 -9.21 -1.25 14.44
N THR A 113 -7.95 -1.12 14.02
CA THR A 113 -6.77 -1.26 14.89
C THR A 113 -6.76 -0.16 15.96
N ILE A 114 -7.00 1.10 15.59
CA ILE A 114 -7.08 2.23 16.53
C ILE A 114 -8.20 1.99 17.56
N ARG A 115 -9.37 1.57 17.09
CA ARG A 115 -10.53 1.31 17.97
C ARG A 115 -10.30 0.12 18.91
N THR A 116 -9.54 -0.88 18.49
CA THR A 116 -9.29 -2.10 19.28
C THR A 116 -8.16 -1.90 20.28
N CYS A 117 -7.10 -1.19 19.88
CA CYS A 117 -5.90 -0.99 20.71
C CYS A 117 -5.91 0.35 21.46
N GLY A 118 -6.86 1.25 21.19
CA GLY A 118 -6.96 2.56 21.86
C GLY A 118 -5.81 3.52 21.55
N MET A 119 -4.97 3.22 20.56
CA MET A 119 -3.77 4.00 20.23
C MET A 119 -3.91 4.65 18.86
N GLY A 120 -4.00 5.99 18.86
CA GLY A 120 -4.02 6.78 17.64
C GLY A 120 -2.62 7.01 17.06
N PRO A 121 -2.49 7.45 15.79
CA PRO A 121 -1.20 7.66 15.12
C PRO A 121 -0.34 8.72 15.82
N SER A 122 -0.91 9.76 16.38
CA SER A 122 -0.19 10.79 17.15
C SER A 122 0.38 10.25 18.47
N ALA A 123 -0.37 9.41 19.17
CA ALA A 123 0.09 8.74 20.38
C ALA A 123 1.18 7.71 20.06
N ALA A 124 1.02 6.97 18.97
CA ALA A 124 2.00 6.01 18.47
C ALA A 124 3.34 6.70 18.11
N TRP A 125 3.28 7.87 17.48
CA TRP A 125 4.47 8.66 17.15
C TRP A 125 5.26 9.11 18.39
N ARG A 126 4.55 9.50 19.46
CA ARG A 126 5.19 9.93 20.73
C ARG A 126 5.77 8.74 21.50
N ALA A 127 5.12 7.56 21.40
CA ALA A 127 5.55 6.36 22.09
C ALA A 127 6.69 5.62 21.39
N ALA A 128 6.91 5.86 20.08
CA ALA A 128 7.91 5.17 19.28
C ALA A 128 9.32 5.73 19.50
N ASN A 129 10.29 4.86 19.70
CA ASN A 129 11.70 5.24 19.74
C ASN A 129 12.19 5.55 18.30
N LYS A 130 12.67 6.80 18.08
CA LYS A 130 13.06 7.31 16.75
C LYS A 130 14.10 6.45 16.04
N LYS A 131 15.06 5.85 16.76
CA LYS A 131 16.09 4.99 16.17
C LYS A 131 15.50 3.66 15.65
N GLN A 132 14.59 3.05 16.40
CA GLN A 132 13.92 1.83 16.00
C GLN A 132 12.85 2.08 14.92
N LEU A 133 12.24 3.26 14.93
CA LEU A 133 11.25 3.66 13.94
C LEU A 133 11.82 3.59 12.52
N PHE A 134 13.02 4.11 12.29
CA PHE A 134 13.68 4.06 10.98
C PHE A 134 13.97 2.64 10.51
N ALA A 135 14.42 1.77 11.41
CA ALA A 135 14.69 0.36 11.08
C ALA A 135 13.39 -0.41 10.79
N GLU A 136 12.32 -0.11 11.53
CA GLU A 136 11.07 -0.85 11.44
C GLU A 136 10.08 -0.30 10.39
N CYS A 137 10.06 1.00 10.16
CA CYS A 137 9.21 1.65 9.16
C CYS A 137 9.93 1.97 7.84
N GLY A 138 11.21 1.63 7.71
CA GLY A 138 12.02 1.93 6.52
C GLY A 138 11.38 1.44 5.22
N GLY A 139 10.79 0.24 5.22
CA GLY A 139 10.06 -0.30 4.07
C GLY A 139 8.86 0.56 3.67
N SER A 140 8.11 1.07 4.64
CA SER A 140 6.95 1.94 4.37
C SER A 140 7.37 3.34 3.93
N VAL A 141 8.50 3.84 4.42
CA VAL A 141 9.08 5.11 3.95
C VAL A 141 9.53 4.97 2.50
N LEU A 142 10.21 3.88 2.15
CA LEU A 142 10.58 3.57 0.77
C LEU A 142 9.34 3.50 -0.13
N MET A 143 8.27 2.85 0.35
CA MET A 143 7.01 2.78 -0.39
C MET A 143 6.40 4.15 -0.62
N CYS A 144 6.42 5.05 0.37
CA CYS A 144 5.96 6.43 0.21
C CYS A 144 6.78 7.21 -0.83
N LEU A 145 8.11 6.99 -0.89
CA LEU A 145 8.97 7.61 -1.90
C LEU A 145 8.62 7.12 -3.30
N LEU A 146 8.45 5.80 -3.49
CA LEU A 146 8.06 5.22 -4.78
C LEU A 146 6.66 5.68 -5.20
N ALA A 147 5.71 5.71 -4.28
CA ALA A 147 4.36 6.21 -4.51
C ALA A 147 4.36 7.71 -4.90
N GLY A 148 5.19 8.51 -4.24
CA GLY A 148 5.39 9.92 -4.57
C GLY A 148 5.98 10.11 -5.97
N LEU A 149 6.92 9.26 -6.36
CA LEU A 149 7.49 9.26 -7.71
C LEU A 149 6.43 8.90 -8.77
N CYS A 150 5.59 7.90 -8.50
CA CYS A 150 4.48 7.52 -9.38
C CYS A 150 3.48 8.68 -9.51
N LEU A 151 3.14 9.34 -8.41
CA LEU A 151 2.24 10.50 -8.41
C LEU A 151 2.83 11.64 -9.24
N PHE A 152 4.12 11.96 -9.05
CA PHE A 152 4.81 12.98 -9.83
C PHE A 152 4.81 12.65 -11.32
N ALA A 153 5.11 11.40 -11.68
CA ALA A 153 5.07 10.94 -13.07
C ALA A 153 3.65 11.08 -13.67
N THR A 154 2.61 10.69 -12.91
CA THR A 154 1.22 10.81 -13.34
C THR A 154 0.82 12.27 -13.59
N MET A 155 1.21 13.19 -12.70
CA MET A 155 0.94 14.63 -12.88
C MET A 155 1.64 15.21 -14.11
N ARG A 156 2.88 14.80 -14.37
CA ARG A 156 3.62 15.25 -15.55
C ARG A 156 3.04 14.73 -16.87
N LEU A 157 2.55 13.49 -16.87
CA LEU A 157 1.97 12.84 -18.06
C LEU A 157 0.51 13.24 -18.29
N GLY A 158 -0.23 13.53 -17.22
CA GLY A 158 -1.63 13.93 -17.30
C GLY A 158 -1.89 15.35 -17.77
N GLY A 159 -0.82 16.13 -18.08
CA GLY A 159 -0.96 17.46 -18.68
C GLY A 159 -1.74 18.45 -17.83
N LEU A 160 -1.74 18.33 -16.48
CA LEU A 160 -2.20 19.42 -15.62
C LEU A 160 -1.19 20.56 -15.73
N PRO A 161 -1.56 21.70 -16.37
CA PRO A 161 -0.72 22.89 -16.33
C PRO A 161 -0.62 23.31 -14.85
N LEU A 162 0.58 23.35 -14.30
CA LEU A 162 0.89 24.09 -13.10
C LEU A 162 0.79 25.56 -13.38
#